data_729a2c5c9fd861557630c8d9e0b14995
#
_entry.id   729a2c5c9fd861557630c8d9e0b14995
#
_cell.length_a   1.000
_cell.length_b   1.000
_cell.length_c   1.000
_cell.angle_alpha   90.00
_cell.angle_beta   90.00
_cell.angle_gamma   90.00
#
_symmetry.space_group_name_H-M   'P 1'
#
loop_
_entity.id
_entity.type
_entity.pdbx_description
1 polymer ?
#
loop_
_entity_poly.entity_id
_entity_poly.type
_entity_poly.pdbx_seq_one_letter_code
_entity_poly.pdbx_strand_id
1 'polypeptide(L)'
;MNPSWDTLQRSRQARLERAAPWARGRQVAAADVADLLHALLKPGDKVCLEGNNQKQADFLAQALADLDPARVHDLHMVQSVLSLPSHLDVFERGIASKLDFSFSGPQSVRLANLVAEGRIQIGAIHTYLELFGRYFIDLTPRVALVAAQAADRHGNLYTGPNTEDTPVIVEATAFGGGIVIAQVNEIVDTLPRVDIPADWVNFVVQAPRPNHIEPLFTRDPAQISEIQVLMAMMAIKGIYAEYGVNRLNHGIGFDTAAIELLLPTYAESLGLKGKICQHWALNPHPALIPAIESGFVKSVHSFGSELGMEKYIAARGDVFFTGADGSMRSNRAFSQTAGLYACDMFIGSTLQVDLQGNSSTATRDRIAGFGGAPNMGSDARGRRHASDAWIKAGQQAARPGEMPRGRKLVVQMVETFREHMAPAFVERLDAWELAERADMPLPPVMIYGDDVSHVLTEEGIANLLLCRTPEEREQAIRGVAGYTAVGLGRDRAMVENLRDRGVIQRPDDLGINVRDASRDLLAARSVKDLVRWSGGLYDPPKRFRNW
;
A
#
# COMPACT_ATOMS: atom_id res chain seq x y z
N MET A 1 -4.97 22.55 23.73
CA MET A 1 -4.67 23.70 22.85
C MET A 1 -3.37 23.43 22.11
N ASN A 2 -3.36 23.62 20.79
CA ASN A 2 -2.10 23.57 20.05
C ASN A 2 -1.21 24.74 20.48
N PRO A 3 0.11 24.53 20.68
CA PRO A 3 1.01 25.62 21.04
C PRO A 3 1.08 26.65 19.91
N SER A 4 1.26 27.93 20.28
CA SER A 4 1.47 28.99 19.28
C SER A 4 2.73 28.75 18.47
N TRP A 5 2.80 29.33 17.26
CA TRP A 5 3.99 29.27 16.40
C TRP A 5 5.27 29.69 17.14
N ASP A 6 5.23 30.80 17.87
CA ASP A 6 6.38 31.27 18.65
C ASP A 6 6.83 30.27 19.74
N THR A 7 5.87 29.58 20.35
CA THR A 7 6.18 28.52 21.34
C THR A 7 6.86 27.33 20.66
N LEU A 8 6.40 26.97 19.47
CA LEU A 8 7.01 25.90 18.67
C LEU A 8 8.43 26.25 18.26
N GLN A 9 8.66 27.47 17.76
CA GLN A 9 9.99 27.93 17.35
C GLN A 9 10.97 28.02 18.54
N ARG A 10 10.55 28.54 19.68
CA ARG A 10 11.37 28.54 20.90
C ARG A 10 11.71 27.12 21.35
N SER A 11 10.75 26.21 21.33
CA SER A 11 10.99 24.80 21.68
C SER A 11 11.99 24.15 20.71
N ARG A 12 11.83 24.40 19.41
CA ARG A 12 12.75 23.91 18.37
C ARG A 12 14.16 24.45 18.60
N GLN A 13 14.30 25.74 18.79
CA GLN A 13 15.60 26.38 19.02
C GLN A 13 16.31 25.82 20.28
N ALA A 14 15.59 25.68 21.39
CA ALA A 14 16.15 25.10 22.61
C ALA A 14 16.58 23.61 22.44
N ARG A 15 15.91 22.84 21.55
CA ARG A 15 16.34 21.47 21.22
C ARG A 15 17.62 21.49 20.38
N LEU A 16 17.70 22.37 19.38
CA LEU A 16 18.89 22.50 18.53
C LEU A 16 20.11 22.96 19.34
N GLU A 17 19.94 23.87 20.28
CA GLU A 17 21.02 24.32 21.21
C GLU A 17 21.55 23.15 22.06
N ARG A 18 20.67 22.32 22.62
CA ARG A 18 21.10 21.12 23.36
C ARG A 18 21.79 20.09 22.49
N ALA A 19 21.40 19.97 21.20
CA ALA A 19 21.96 19.02 20.24
C ALA A 19 23.29 19.51 19.63
N ALA A 20 23.58 20.81 19.69
CA ALA A 20 24.78 21.43 19.08
C ALA A 20 26.12 20.74 19.44
N PRO A 21 26.37 20.24 20.68
CA PRO A 21 27.63 19.55 21.00
C PRO A 21 27.88 18.28 20.18
N TRP A 22 26.84 17.64 19.66
CA TRP A 22 26.88 16.36 18.93
C TRP A 22 26.99 16.55 17.42
N ALA A 23 27.01 17.79 16.92
CA ALA A 23 27.01 18.08 15.49
C ALA A 23 28.18 19.01 15.09
N ARG A 24 28.76 18.73 13.93
CA ARG A 24 29.69 19.63 13.25
C ARG A 24 28.98 20.26 12.06
N GLY A 25 28.43 21.46 12.26
CA GLY A 25 27.45 22.00 11.33
C GLY A 25 26.18 21.16 11.30
N ARG A 26 25.85 20.55 10.16
CA ARG A 26 24.73 19.60 10.04
C ARG A 26 25.14 18.14 10.20
N GLN A 27 26.43 17.84 10.15
CA GLN A 27 26.93 16.47 10.18
C GLN A 27 27.05 15.95 11.61
N VAL A 28 26.59 14.72 11.83
CA VAL A 28 26.65 14.01 13.10
C VAL A 28 27.37 12.68 12.88
N ALA A 29 28.30 12.34 13.73
CA ALA A 29 28.96 11.04 13.66
C ALA A 29 28.00 9.93 14.08
N ALA A 30 28.08 8.76 13.44
CA ALA A 30 27.20 7.65 13.74
C ALA A 30 27.22 7.22 15.22
N ALA A 31 28.38 7.35 15.89
CA ALA A 31 28.53 7.05 17.31
C ALA A 31 27.78 8.01 18.24
N ASP A 32 27.51 9.24 17.78
CA ASP A 32 26.90 10.30 18.59
C ASP A 32 25.38 10.39 18.43
N VAL A 33 24.78 9.51 17.59
CA VAL A 33 23.36 9.58 17.25
C VAL A 33 22.44 9.36 18.45
N ALA A 34 22.78 8.43 19.35
CA ALA A 34 21.99 8.18 20.55
C ALA A 34 21.96 9.41 21.46
N ASP A 35 23.09 10.07 21.67
CA ASP A 35 23.18 11.29 22.46
C ASP A 35 22.45 12.47 21.79
N LEU A 36 22.56 12.59 20.47
CA LEU A 36 21.78 13.54 19.69
C LEU A 36 20.28 13.35 19.92
N LEU A 37 19.78 12.10 19.78
CA LEU A 37 18.37 11.79 19.99
C LEU A 37 17.92 12.08 21.43
N HIS A 38 18.73 11.75 22.43
CA HIS A 38 18.47 12.11 23.84
C HIS A 38 18.41 13.64 24.06
N ALA A 39 19.19 14.42 23.31
CA ALA A 39 19.15 15.88 23.40
C ALA A 39 17.91 16.48 22.72
N LEU A 40 17.41 15.84 21.69
CA LEU A 40 16.30 16.32 20.87
C LEU A 40 14.94 15.88 21.37
N LEU A 41 14.79 14.62 21.78
CA LEU A 41 13.50 14.03 22.14
C LEU A 41 13.07 14.38 23.57
N LYS A 42 11.75 14.40 23.74
CA LYS A 42 11.09 14.55 25.06
C LYS A 42 9.97 13.51 25.14
N PRO A 43 9.63 13.04 26.36
CA PRO A 43 8.46 12.20 26.56
C PRO A 43 7.20 12.79 25.89
N GLY A 44 6.42 11.95 25.24
CA GLY A 44 5.18 12.34 24.56
C GLY A 44 5.36 13.01 23.19
N ASP A 45 6.58 13.14 22.67
CA ASP A 45 6.80 13.72 21.33
C ASP A 45 6.20 12.84 20.23
N LYS A 46 5.68 13.49 19.17
CA LYS A 46 5.37 12.81 17.92
C LYS A 46 6.64 12.65 17.09
N VAL A 47 6.94 11.41 16.75
CA VAL A 47 8.13 11.06 15.98
C VAL A 47 7.72 10.32 14.72
N CYS A 48 8.11 10.88 13.56
CA CYS A 48 7.99 10.15 12.30
C CYS A 48 9.27 9.36 12.05
N LEU A 49 9.12 8.10 11.76
CA LEU A 49 10.20 7.21 11.34
C LEU A 49 9.89 6.71 9.93
N GLU A 50 10.71 7.09 8.96
CA GLU A 50 10.52 6.64 7.59
C GLU A 50 10.85 5.15 7.47
N GLY A 51 9.83 4.38 7.13
CA GLY A 51 9.95 2.98 6.82
C GLY A 51 8.94 2.67 5.72
N ASN A 52 9.40 2.53 4.50
CA ASN A 52 8.58 2.14 3.37
C ASN A 52 9.24 0.99 2.59
N ASN A 53 8.75 0.68 1.39
CA ASN A 53 9.20 -0.51 0.68
C ASN A 53 10.66 -0.43 0.22
N GLN A 54 11.09 0.78 -0.15
CA GLN A 54 12.36 1.00 -0.84
C GLN A 54 13.32 1.91 -0.09
N LYS A 55 12.91 2.44 1.06
CA LYS A 55 13.72 3.30 1.90
C LYS A 55 13.40 3.05 3.36
N GLN A 56 14.44 2.78 4.12
CA GLN A 56 14.34 2.45 5.53
C GLN A 56 15.34 3.33 6.30
N ALA A 57 14.85 4.11 7.25
CA ALA A 57 15.70 4.78 8.22
C ALA A 57 16.15 3.78 9.32
N ASP A 58 16.69 2.63 8.90
CA ASP A 58 16.97 1.47 9.75
C ASP A 58 18.01 1.73 10.82
N PHE A 59 19.08 2.49 10.50
CA PHE A 59 20.09 2.88 11.48
C PHE A 59 19.50 3.80 12.54
N LEU A 60 18.71 4.81 12.15
CA LEU A 60 18.04 5.71 13.08
C LEU A 60 16.94 5.00 13.87
N ALA A 61 16.24 4.02 13.26
CA ALA A 61 15.25 3.19 13.95
C ALA A 61 15.90 2.38 15.09
N GLN A 62 17.04 1.76 14.81
CA GLN A 62 17.79 1.01 15.83
C GLN A 62 18.31 1.95 16.93
N ALA A 63 18.88 3.10 16.57
CA ALA A 63 19.34 4.08 17.55
C ALA A 63 18.21 4.61 18.44
N LEU A 64 17.00 4.82 17.86
CA LEU A 64 15.81 5.20 18.62
C LEU A 64 15.37 4.09 19.59
N ALA A 65 15.36 2.84 19.15
CA ALA A 65 14.98 1.71 19.98
C ALA A 65 15.98 1.45 21.13
N ASP A 66 17.24 1.82 20.97
CA ASP A 66 18.31 1.62 21.95
C ASP A 66 18.42 2.75 22.99
N LEU A 67 17.54 3.76 22.94
CA LEU A 67 17.52 4.83 23.94
C LEU A 67 17.14 4.34 25.33
N ASP A 68 17.53 5.11 26.35
CA ASP A 68 17.16 4.87 27.75
C ASP A 68 15.67 5.25 27.97
N PRO A 69 14.77 4.27 28.27
CA PRO A 69 13.35 4.54 28.49
C PRO A 69 13.09 5.39 29.75
N ALA A 70 14.04 5.51 30.67
CA ALA A 70 13.92 6.43 31.80
C ALA A 70 14.01 7.91 31.36
N ARG A 71 14.59 8.19 30.22
CA ARG A 71 14.78 9.54 29.69
C ARG A 71 13.86 9.88 28.53
N VAL A 72 13.56 8.90 27.66
CA VAL A 72 12.71 9.04 26.49
C VAL A 72 11.66 7.92 26.52
N HIS A 73 10.41 8.27 26.69
CA HIS A 73 9.30 7.34 26.78
C HIS A 73 8.00 7.98 26.25
N ASP A 74 6.94 7.19 26.16
CA ASP A 74 5.61 7.62 25.72
C ASP A 74 5.60 8.33 24.36
N LEU A 75 6.57 8.01 23.48
CA LEU A 75 6.55 8.57 22.14
C LEU A 75 5.32 8.14 21.36
N HIS A 76 4.79 9.06 20.59
CA HIS A 76 3.75 8.82 19.61
C HIS A 76 4.39 8.62 18.23
N MET A 77 4.53 7.36 17.80
CA MET A 77 5.12 7.03 16.51
C MET A 77 4.12 7.27 15.38
N VAL A 78 4.59 7.89 14.31
CA VAL A 78 3.81 8.13 13.09
C VAL A 78 4.59 7.54 11.91
N GLN A 79 4.09 6.47 11.30
CA GLN A 79 4.83 5.68 10.32
C GLN A 79 3.93 5.24 9.17
N SER A 80 4.37 5.40 7.93
CA SER A 80 3.59 4.89 6.81
C SER A 80 3.66 3.36 6.69
N VAL A 81 4.84 2.76 6.89
CA VAL A 81 5.02 1.30 6.80
C VAL A 81 5.92 0.79 7.94
N LEU A 82 5.50 -0.28 8.59
CA LEU A 82 6.24 -0.99 9.64
C LEU A 82 6.95 -2.21 9.04
N SER A 83 7.97 -2.01 8.22
CA SER A 83 8.61 -3.11 7.48
C SER A 83 9.68 -3.88 8.26
N LEU A 84 10.32 -3.24 9.26
CA LEU A 84 11.42 -3.81 10.02
C LEU A 84 11.04 -4.17 11.46
N PRO A 85 11.67 -5.19 12.08
CA PRO A 85 11.49 -5.48 13.50
C PRO A 85 11.75 -4.26 14.40
N SER A 86 12.78 -3.47 14.13
CA SER A 86 13.11 -2.26 14.90
C SER A 86 12.01 -1.22 14.96
N HIS A 87 11.07 -1.22 14.00
CA HIS A 87 9.89 -0.34 14.02
C HIS A 87 8.91 -0.69 15.16
N LEU A 88 8.94 -1.93 15.67
CA LEU A 88 8.14 -2.36 16.82
C LEU A 88 8.97 -2.50 18.10
N ASP A 89 10.30 -2.62 18.01
CA ASP A 89 11.18 -2.73 19.18
C ASP A 89 11.05 -1.51 20.11
N VAL A 90 10.77 -0.32 19.56
CA VAL A 90 10.55 0.91 20.34
C VAL A 90 9.39 0.78 21.35
N PHE A 91 8.38 -0.03 21.03
CA PHE A 91 7.26 -0.29 21.94
C PHE A 91 7.60 -1.35 22.99
N GLU A 92 8.28 -2.40 22.59
CA GLU A 92 8.70 -3.46 23.51
C GLU A 92 9.71 -2.96 24.55
N ARG A 93 10.53 -1.98 24.18
CA ARG A 93 11.52 -1.36 25.06
C ARG A 93 10.99 -0.16 25.87
N GLY A 94 9.69 0.18 25.70
CA GLY A 94 9.06 1.24 26.48
C GLY A 94 9.43 2.67 26.04
N ILE A 95 9.97 2.84 24.84
CA ILE A 95 10.30 4.14 24.24
C ILE A 95 9.04 4.80 23.68
N ALA A 96 8.15 4.01 23.07
CA ALA A 96 6.91 4.49 22.48
C ALA A 96 5.70 3.74 23.05
N SER A 97 4.53 4.39 23.06
CA SER A 97 3.27 3.83 23.57
C SER A 97 2.12 3.96 22.58
N LYS A 98 2.20 4.89 21.62
CA LYS A 98 1.13 5.16 20.65
C LYS A 98 1.64 5.10 19.22
N LEU A 99 0.79 4.58 18.32
CA LEU A 99 1.10 4.36 16.91
C LEU A 99 -0.04 4.85 16.01
N ASP A 100 0.29 5.68 15.03
CA ASP A 100 -0.49 5.95 13.83
C ASP A 100 0.29 5.41 12.62
N PHE A 101 -0.35 4.58 11.78
CA PHE A 101 0.34 3.92 10.66
C PHE A 101 -0.61 3.59 9.51
N SER A 102 -0.05 3.15 8.37
CA SER A 102 -0.85 2.73 7.21
C SER A 102 -0.72 1.25 6.89
N PHE A 103 0.50 0.68 6.97
CA PHE A 103 0.74 -0.72 6.59
C PHE A 103 1.83 -1.34 7.48
N SER A 104 1.62 -2.56 7.94
CA SER A 104 2.57 -3.26 8.82
C SER A 104 3.30 -4.43 8.15
N GLY A 105 2.78 -4.93 7.02
CA GLY A 105 3.42 -5.98 6.23
C GLY A 105 3.87 -7.20 7.06
N PRO A 106 5.18 -7.53 7.03
CA PRO A 106 5.72 -8.67 7.76
C PRO A 106 5.54 -8.59 9.28
N GLN A 107 5.32 -7.40 9.85
CA GLN A 107 5.17 -7.20 11.29
C GLN A 107 3.71 -7.37 11.79
N SER A 108 2.78 -7.73 10.90
CA SER A 108 1.33 -7.75 11.18
C SER A 108 0.90 -8.65 12.34
N VAL A 109 1.51 -9.81 12.50
CA VAL A 109 1.24 -10.74 13.62
C VAL A 109 1.83 -10.20 14.92
N ARG A 110 3.08 -9.71 14.88
CA ARG A 110 3.74 -9.13 16.05
C ARG A 110 3.00 -7.89 16.56
N LEU A 111 2.52 -7.04 15.63
CA LEU A 111 1.71 -5.88 15.97
C LEU A 111 0.41 -6.27 16.67
N ALA A 112 -0.31 -7.30 16.17
CA ALA A 112 -1.52 -7.80 16.79
C ALA A 112 -1.29 -8.30 18.21
N ASN A 113 -0.17 -9.00 18.46
CA ASN A 113 0.22 -9.47 19.78
C ASN A 113 0.51 -8.31 20.73
N LEU A 114 1.27 -7.31 20.31
CA LEU A 114 1.60 -6.13 21.13
C LEU A 114 0.36 -5.29 21.49
N VAL A 115 -0.60 -5.20 20.58
CA VAL A 115 -1.91 -4.58 20.86
C VAL A 115 -2.70 -5.40 21.89
N ALA A 116 -2.73 -6.74 21.72
CA ALA A 116 -3.43 -7.63 22.65
C ALA A 116 -2.81 -7.61 24.06
N GLU A 117 -1.49 -7.38 24.17
CA GLU A 117 -0.76 -7.21 25.43
C GLU A 117 -0.92 -5.80 26.05
N GLY A 118 -1.62 -4.88 25.38
CA GLY A 118 -1.79 -3.50 25.85
C GLY A 118 -0.52 -2.64 25.77
N ARG A 119 0.48 -3.05 25.00
CA ARG A 119 1.75 -2.31 24.83
C ARG A 119 1.68 -1.20 23.81
N ILE A 120 0.72 -1.27 22.90
CA ILE A 120 0.53 -0.28 21.84
C ILE A 120 -0.92 0.19 21.86
N GLN A 121 -1.11 1.50 21.99
CA GLN A 121 -2.35 2.16 21.66
C GLN A 121 -2.32 2.54 20.17
N ILE A 122 -3.30 2.12 19.39
CA ILE A 122 -3.45 2.56 18.01
C ILE A 122 -4.24 3.86 17.97
N GLY A 123 -3.64 4.93 17.41
CA GLY A 123 -4.33 6.18 17.13
C GLY A 123 -5.31 6.00 15.96
N ALA A 124 -4.80 5.58 14.82
CA ALA A 124 -5.59 5.15 13.67
C ALA A 124 -4.77 4.26 12.72
N ILE A 125 -5.46 3.46 11.93
CA ILE A 125 -4.93 2.80 10.74
C ILE A 125 -5.38 3.63 9.54
N HIS A 126 -4.43 4.33 8.91
CA HIS A 126 -4.70 5.29 7.84
C HIS A 126 -4.59 4.67 6.45
N THR A 127 -5.23 5.30 5.48
CA THR A 127 -4.69 5.23 4.11
C THR A 127 -3.47 6.15 3.99
N TYR A 128 -2.56 5.87 3.07
CA TYR A 128 -1.38 6.73 2.86
C TYR A 128 -1.77 8.20 2.64
N LEU A 129 -2.76 8.47 1.80
CA LEU A 129 -3.15 9.84 1.46
C LEU A 129 -3.70 10.60 2.65
N GLU A 130 -4.49 9.95 3.50
CA GLU A 130 -4.99 10.53 4.75
C GLU A 130 -3.83 10.83 5.71
N LEU A 131 -2.91 9.87 5.90
CA LEU A 131 -1.75 10.05 6.76
C LEU A 131 -0.91 11.25 6.33
N PHE A 132 -0.67 11.39 5.01
CA PHE A 132 0.09 12.52 4.47
C PHE A 132 -0.62 13.85 4.72
N GLY A 133 -1.94 13.91 4.55
CA GLY A 133 -2.72 15.09 4.90
C GLY A 133 -2.62 15.43 6.39
N ARG A 134 -2.70 14.43 7.25
CA ARG A 134 -2.63 14.59 8.71
C ARG A 134 -1.26 15.03 9.21
N TYR A 135 -0.16 14.77 8.49
CA TYR A 135 1.14 15.37 8.83
C TYR A 135 1.09 16.90 8.88
N PHE A 136 0.27 17.53 8.04
CA PHE A 136 0.13 18.99 8.01
C PHE A 136 -0.93 19.54 8.98
N ILE A 137 -1.81 18.69 9.52
CA ILE A 137 -2.95 19.13 10.34
C ILE A 137 -2.68 18.87 11.84
N ASP A 138 -2.55 17.62 12.24
CA ASP A 138 -2.52 17.23 13.65
C ASP A 138 -1.48 16.15 14.02
N LEU A 139 -0.94 15.46 13.03
CA LEU A 139 0.14 14.47 13.23
C LEU A 139 1.53 15.03 12.86
N THR A 140 1.70 16.34 12.80
CA THR A 140 2.98 16.98 12.46
C THR A 140 4.10 16.50 13.40
N PRO A 141 5.17 15.88 12.86
CA PRO A 141 6.24 15.36 13.68
C PRO A 141 7.03 16.47 14.39
N ARG A 142 7.43 16.22 15.63
CA ARG A 142 8.43 17.04 16.33
C ARG A 142 9.85 16.69 15.89
N VAL A 143 10.07 15.41 15.60
CA VAL A 143 11.32 14.91 15.02
C VAL A 143 10.92 13.92 13.92
N ALA A 144 11.52 14.09 12.75
CA ALA A 144 11.43 13.13 11.66
C ALA A 144 12.79 12.49 11.41
N LEU A 145 12.77 11.16 11.33
CA LEU A 145 13.91 10.31 11.04
C LEU A 145 13.71 9.75 9.63
N VAL A 146 14.50 10.23 8.67
CA VAL A 146 14.32 9.89 7.25
C VAL A 146 15.58 9.26 6.67
N ALA A 147 15.45 8.60 5.51
CA ALA A 147 16.55 8.01 4.78
C ALA A 147 16.71 8.66 3.40
N ALA A 148 17.95 8.85 2.97
CA ALA A 148 18.29 9.27 1.62
C ALA A 148 19.52 8.49 1.10
N GLN A 149 19.70 8.47 -0.22
CA GLN A 149 20.85 7.82 -0.84
C GLN A 149 22.14 8.57 -0.52
N ALA A 150 22.14 9.90 -0.70
CA ALA A 150 23.30 10.71 -0.47
C ALA A 150 22.93 12.11 0.05
N ALA A 151 23.89 12.75 0.72
CA ALA A 151 23.87 14.19 1.01
C ALA A 151 25.10 14.87 0.44
N ASP A 152 24.99 16.16 0.14
CA ASP A 152 26.18 16.98 -0.07
C ASP A 152 26.69 17.58 1.25
N ARG A 153 27.81 18.29 1.20
CA ARG A 153 28.42 18.92 2.38
C ARG A 153 27.57 20.04 3.00
N HIS A 154 26.59 20.56 2.26
CA HIS A 154 25.65 21.57 2.74
C HIS A 154 24.42 20.97 3.42
N GLY A 155 24.17 19.67 3.23
CA GLY A 155 23.02 18.94 3.76
C GLY A 155 21.84 18.87 2.81
N ASN A 156 22.01 19.21 1.53
CA ASN A 156 21.03 18.85 0.51
C ASN A 156 20.99 17.33 0.34
N LEU A 157 19.79 16.77 0.05
CA LEU A 157 19.63 15.33 -0.07
C LEU A 157 19.25 14.92 -1.49
N TYR A 158 19.82 13.82 -1.91
CA TYR A 158 19.39 13.00 -3.03
C TYR A 158 18.71 11.73 -2.49
N THR A 159 17.44 11.58 -2.75
CA THR A 159 16.63 10.47 -2.19
C THR A 159 16.93 9.12 -2.81
N GLY A 160 17.66 9.08 -3.93
CA GLY A 160 17.97 7.86 -4.65
C GLY A 160 16.95 7.53 -5.76
N PRO A 161 16.86 6.27 -6.18
CA PRO A 161 15.95 5.83 -7.25
C PRO A 161 14.48 6.08 -6.92
N ASN A 162 14.11 6.02 -5.64
CA ASN A 162 12.75 6.20 -5.17
C ASN A 162 12.64 7.39 -4.23
N THR A 163 11.72 8.28 -4.53
CA THR A 163 11.42 9.44 -3.68
C THR A 163 10.49 9.08 -2.53
N GLU A 164 9.54 8.16 -2.77
CA GLU A 164 8.58 7.65 -1.80
C GLU A 164 7.82 8.78 -1.08
N ASP A 165 7.71 8.71 0.24
CA ASP A 165 7.03 9.68 1.08
C ASP A 165 7.98 10.68 1.79
N THR A 166 9.30 10.59 1.54
CA THR A 166 10.29 11.51 2.14
C THR A 166 9.93 12.99 1.98
N PRO A 167 9.54 13.49 0.78
CA PRO A 167 9.21 14.91 0.62
C PRO A 167 8.07 15.36 1.52
N VAL A 168 7.02 14.56 1.64
CA VAL A 168 5.85 14.87 2.48
C VAL A 168 6.22 14.93 3.96
N ILE A 169 7.01 13.95 4.44
CA ILE A 169 7.48 13.89 5.83
C ILE A 169 8.35 15.11 6.15
N VAL A 170 9.33 15.38 5.29
CA VAL A 170 10.30 16.47 5.52
C VAL A 170 9.62 17.83 5.46
N GLU A 171 8.78 18.08 4.45
CA GLU A 171 8.08 19.35 4.29
C GLU A 171 7.17 19.62 5.50
N ALA A 172 6.31 18.67 5.87
CA ALA A 172 5.43 18.83 7.01
C ALA A 172 6.20 19.09 8.32
N THR A 173 7.31 18.37 8.53
CA THR A 173 8.15 18.53 9.73
C THR A 173 8.86 19.87 9.75
N ALA A 174 9.52 20.24 8.66
CA ALA A 174 10.31 21.47 8.58
C ALA A 174 9.43 22.72 8.72
N PHE A 175 8.32 22.79 7.98
CA PHE A 175 7.37 23.92 8.05
C PHE A 175 6.51 23.89 9.32
N GLY A 176 6.29 22.73 9.93
CA GLY A 176 5.62 22.59 11.23
C GLY A 176 6.47 22.93 12.44
N GLY A 177 7.72 23.42 12.24
CA GLY A 177 8.65 23.76 13.33
C GLY A 177 9.26 22.54 14.02
N GLY A 178 9.29 21.39 13.35
CA GLY A 178 9.98 20.19 13.78
C GLY A 178 11.45 20.14 13.39
N ILE A 179 12.09 19.00 13.64
CA ILE A 179 13.51 18.75 13.38
C ILE A 179 13.62 17.52 12.48
N VAL A 180 14.35 17.65 11.37
CA VAL A 180 14.60 16.58 10.41
C VAL A 180 16.02 16.04 10.58
N ILE A 181 16.14 14.74 10.77
CA ILE A 181 17.40 13.99 10.82
C ILE A 181 17.40 13.00 9.66
N ALA A 182 18.38 13.11 8.77
CA ALA A 182 18.50 12.21 7.63
C ALA A 182 19.70 11.26 7.80
N GLN A 183 19.45 9.94 7.76
CA GLN A 183 20.52 9.00 7.49
C GLN A 183 20.79 8.92 6.00
N VAL A 184 22.06 8.84 5.62
CA VAL A 184 22.49 8.70 4.23
C VAL A 184 23.50 7.57 4.08
N ASN A 185 23.57 6.99 2.88
CA ASN A 185 24.57 5.96 2.58
C ASN A 185 25.96 6.59 2.38
N GLU A 186 25.98 7.80 1.84
CA GLU A 186 27.23 8.53 1.53
C GLU A 186 27.07 10.05 1.61
N ILE A 187 28.18 10.74 1.85
CA ILE A 187 28.29 12.19 1.73
C ILE A 187 29.23 12.49 0.57
N VAL A 188 28.75 13.27 -0.40
CA VAL A 188 29.44 13.55 -1.67
C VAL A 188 29.65 15.06 -1.86
N ASP A 189 30.52 15.44 -2.79
CA ASP A 189 30.73 16.85 -3.12
C ASP A 189 29.60 17.41 -4.01
N THR A 190 29.05 16.58 -4.89
CA THR A 190 28.00 16.97 -5.86
C THR A 190 26.96 15.86 -5.96
N LEU A 191 25.70 16.24 -5.78
CA LEU A 191 24.56 15.35 -5.94
C LEU A 191 24.14 15.27 -7.42
N PRO A 192 23.59 14.12 -7.87
CA PRO A 192 22.96 14.03 -9.20
C PRO A 192 21.83 15.05 -9.40
N ARG A 193 21.09 15.30 -8.33
CA ARG A 193 20.04 16.33 -8.20
C ARG A 193 19.77 16.59 -6.72
N VAL A 194 19.14 17.71 -6.42
CA VAL A 194 18.63 18.01 -5.08
C VAL A 194 17.14 17.67 -5.04
N ASP A 195 16.78 16.67 -4.24
CA ASP A 195 15.38 16.31 -3.99
C ASP A 195 14.84 17.03 -2.75
N ILE A 196 15.67 17.18 -1.71
CA ILE A 196 15.34 17.87 -0.46
C ILE A 196 16.41 18.96 -0.22
N PRO A 197 16.03 20.24 -0.14
CA PRO A 197 16.97 21.32 0.11
C PRO A 197 17.51 21.30 1.55
N ALA A 198 18.76 21.69 1.73
CA ALA A 198 19.46 21.70 3.02
C ALA A 198 18.70 22.47 4.12
N ASP A 199 17.98 23.53 3.77
CA ASP A 199 17.24 24.35 4.74
C ASP A 199 16.10 23.60 5.44
N TRP A 200 15.68 22.50 4.90
CA TRP A 200 14.65 21.62 5.49
C TRP A 200 15.26 20.51 6.35
N VAL A 201 16.60 20.35 6.35
CA VAL A 201 17.30 19.28 7.05
C VAL A 201 18.16 19.87 8.18
N ASN A 202 17.99 19.39 9.39
CA ASN A 202 18.75 19.87 10.54
C ASN A 202 20.05 19.09 10.74
N PHE A 203 19.99 17.77 10.60
CA PHE A 203 21.12 16.88 10.82
C PHE A 203 21.21 15.81 9.73
N VAL A 204 22.45 15.48 9.36
CA VAL A 204 22.78 14.41 8.42
C VAL A 204 23.73 13.44 9.09
N VAL A 205 23.41 12.17 9.02
CA VAL A 205 24.22 11.08 9.58
C VAL A 205 24.58 10.12 8.45
N GLN A 206 25.87 9.94 8.18
CA GLN A 206 26.30 8.84 7.32
C GLN A 206 26.19 7.53 8.11
N ALA A 207 25.28 6.66 7.71
CA ALA A 207 25.09 5.37 8.35
C ALA A 207 26.34 4.47 8.13
N PRO A 208 26.69 3.60 9.10
CA PRO A 208 27.84 2.69 8.96
C PRO A 208 27.69 1.67 7.83
N ARG A 209 26.47 1.43 7.37
CA ARG A 209 26.10 0.56 6.26
C ARG A 209 25.01 1.24 5.43
N PRO A 210 24.93 0.94 4.13
CA PRO A 210 23.79 1.36 3.32
C PRO A 210 22.46 0.95 3.99
N ASN A 211 21.45 1.80 3.86
CA ASN A 211 20.13 1.52 4.42
C ASN A 211 19.59 0.16 3.92
N HIS A 212 18.99 -0.57 4.83
CA HIS A 212 18.35 -1.85 4.48
C HIS A 212 17.11 -1.60 3.62
N ILE A 213 16.95 -2.43 2.60
CA ILE A 213 15.76 -2.43 1.74
C ILE A 213 15.09 -3.80 1.88
N GLU A 214 13.82 -3.81 2.31
CA GLU A 214 13.05 -5.04 2.44
C GLU A 214 12.20 -5.27 1.17
N PRO A 215 12.43 -6.37 0.43
CA PRO A 215 11.62 -6.70 -0.74
C PRO A 215 10.24 -7.19 -0.28
N LEU A 216 9.25 -6.30 -0.29
CA LEU A 216 7.89 -6.57 0.19
C LEU A 216 6.94 -7.07 -0.89
N PHE A 217 7.23 -6.77 -2.16
CA PHE A 217 6.30 -6.98 -3.28
C PHE A 217 6.74 -8.03 -4.28
N THR A 218 7.98 -8.52 -4.19
CA THR A 218 8.41 -9.62 -5.06
C THR A 218 7.48 -10.80 -4.88
N ARG A 219 6.84 -11.20 -5.96
CA ARG A 219 5.94 -12.34 -6.03
C ARG A 219 6.57 -13.41 -6.91
N ASP A 220 6.91 -14.54 -6.30
CA ASP A 220 7.38 -15.69 -7.08
C ASP A 220 6.18 -16.32 -7.81
N PRO A 221 6.14 -16.29 -9.14
CA PRO A 221 5.06 -16.91 -9.91
C PRO A 221 4.90 -18.41 -9.63
N ALA A 222 5.94 -19.07 -9.11
CA ALA A 222 5.88 -20.46 -8.72
C ALA A 222 4.86 -20.74 -7.59
N GLN A 223 4.51 -19.73 -6.82
CA GLN A 223 3.55 -19.83 -5.70
C GLN A 223 2.10 -19.52 -6.10
N ILE A 224 1.85 -19.05 -7.32
CA ILE A 224 0.49 -18.79 -7.79
C ILE A 224 -0.25 -20.12 -7.95
N SER A 225 -1.43 -20.23 -7.33
CA SER A 225 -2.29 -21.41 -7.37
C SER A 225 -3.19 -21.42 -8.63
N GLU A 226 -3.74 -22.58 -8.97
CA GLU A 226 -4.74 -22.69 -10.04
C GLU A 226 -6.05 -21.97 -9.67
N ILE A 227 -6.38 -21.88 -8.38
CA ILE A 227 -7.52 -21.09 -7.89
C ILE A 227 -7.31 -19.62 -8.25
N GLN A 228 -6.13 -19.07 -8.03
CA GLN A 228 -5.82 -17.69 -8.37
C GLN A 228 -5.81 -17.47 -9.89
N VAL A 229 -5.38 -18.45 -10.67
CA VAL A 229 -5.52 -18.42 -12.14
C VAL A 229 -6.99 -18.38 -12.55
N LEU A 230 -7.87 -19.20 -11.95
CA LEU A 230 -9.30 -19.19 -12.22
C LEU A 230 -9.94 -17.83 -11.91
N MET A 231 -9.64 -17.28 -10.73
CA MET A 231 -10.12 -15.96 -10.32
C MET A 231 -9.61 -14.86 -11.28
N ALA A 232 -8.36 -14.94 -11.73
CA ALA A 232 -7.80 -14.03 -12.72
C ALA A 232 -8.48 -14.13 -14.10
N MET A 233 -8.81 -15.33 -14.57
CA MET A 233 -9.59 -15.52 -15.81
C MET A 233 -10.98 -14.88 -15.70
N MET A 234 -11.67 -15.07 -14.56
CA MET A 234 -12.96 -14.45 -14.29
C MET A 234 -12.86 -12.93 -14.22
N ALA A 235 -11.84 -12.37 -13.54
CA ALA A 235 -11.60 -10.93 -13.47
C ALA A 235 -11.44 -10.33 -14.88
N ILE A 236 -10.56 -10.93 -15.70
CA ILE A 236 -10.28 -10.46 -17.07
C ILE A 236 -11.55 -10.46 -17.92
N LYS A 237 -12.33 -11.56 -17.89
CA LYS A 237 -13.50 -11.72 -18.78
C LYS A 237 -14.74 -11.03 -18.24
N GLY A 238 -15.04 -11.21 -16.94
CA GLY A 238 -16.27 -10.71 -16.32
C GLY A 238 -16.21 -9.26 -15.83
N ILE A 239 -15.01 -8.70 -15.68
CA ILE A 239 -14.87 -7.30 -15.20
C ILE A 239 -14.07 -6.46 -16.19
N TYR A 240 -12.82 -6.80 -16.51
CA TYR A 240 -11.96 -5.93 -17.31
C TYR A 240 -12.46 -5.76 -18.73
N ALA A 241 -12.80 -6.87 -19.40
CA ALA A 241 -13.37 -6.85 -20.75
C ALA A 241 -14.77 -6.25 -20.75
N GLU A 242 -15.61 -6.60 -19.76
CA GLU A 242 -16.99 -6.14 -19.66
C GLU A 242 -17.09 -4.61 -19.56
N TYR A 243 -16.19 -3.96 -18.80
CA TYR A 243 -16.20 -2.51 -18.62
C TYR A 243 -15.20 -1.78 -19.51
N GLY A 244 -14.31 -2.48 -20.22
CA GLY A 244 -13.22 -1.86 -20.97
C GLY A 244 -12.24 -1.13 -20.06
N VAL A 245 -11.87 -1.74 -18.92
CA VAL A 245 -11.02 -1.14 -17.90
C VAL A 245 -9.65 -0.83 -18.44
N ASN A 246 -9.29 0.45 -18.53
CA ASN A 246 -8.05 0.89 -19.15
C ASN A 246 -7.09 1.62 -18.19
N ARG A 247 -7.59 2.23 -17.12
CA ARG A 247 -6.82 2.93 -16.08
C ARG A 247 -7.08 2.27 -14.74
N LEU A 248 -6.05 1.71 -14.11
CA LEU A 248 -6.27 0.83 -12.96
C LEU A 248 -5.13 0.84 -11.94
N ASN A 249 -5.47 0.33 -10.77
CA ASN A 249 -4.53 -0.04 -9.72
C ASN A 249 -4.80 -1.47 -9.29
N HIS A 250 -3.74 -2.25 -9.11
CA HIS A 250 -3.76 -3.54 -8.42
C HIS A 250 -3.26 -3.40 -6.99
N GLY A 251 -4.01 -3.93 -6.04
CA GLY A 251 -3.49 -4.25 -4.73
C GLY A 251 -2.40 -5.32 -4.82
N ILE A 252 -1.56 -5.40 -3.80
CA ILE A 252 -0.43 -6.33 -3.79
C ILE A 252 -0.92 -7.71 -3.33
N GLY A 253 -0.71 -8.74 -4.16
CA GLY A 253 -1.09 -10.12 -3.86
C GLY A 253 -0.70 -11.07 -4.99
N PHE A 254 -0.75 -12.37 -4.73
CA PHE A 254 -0.59 -13.40 -5.77
C PHE A 254 -1.79 -13.43 -6.71
N ASP A 255 -2.99 -13.12 -6.21
CA ASP A 255 -4.21 -13.01 -7.00
C ASP A 255 -4.09 -11.99 -8.13
N THR A 256 -3.65 -10.78 -7.79
CA THR A 256 -3.47 -9.71 -8.78
C THR A 256 -2.26 -9.96 -9.68
N ALA A 257 -1.20 -10.57 -9.16
CA ALA A 257 -0.06 -11.01 -9.99
C ALA A 257 -0.48 -12.07 -11.01
N ALA A 258 -1.41 -12.96 -10.68
CA ALA A 258 -1.98 -13.91 -11.64
C ALA A 258 -2.68 -13.18 -12.80
N ILE A 259 -3.48 -12.13 -12.52
CA ILE A 259 -4.11 -11.31 -13.57
C ILE A 259 -3.04 -10.73 -14.51
N GLU A 260 -1.99 -10.11 -13.95
CA GLU A 260 -0.92 -9.48 -14.71
C GLU A 260 -0.21 -10.48 -15.64
N LEU A 261 0.06 -11.69 -15.14
CA LEU A 261 0.71 -12.75 -15.90
C LEU A 261 -0.21 -13.43 -16.93
N LEU A 262 -1.52 -13.26 -16.82
CA LEU A 262 -2.49 -13.73 -17.80
C LEU A 262 -2.76 -12.70 -18.92
N LEU A 263 -2.33 -11.47 -18.79
CA LEU A 263 -2.52 -10.46 -19.86
C LEU A 263 -1.85 -10.89 -21.19
N PRO A 264 -0.56 -11.31 -21.22
CA PRO A 264 0.11 -11.69 -22.44
C PRO A 264 -0.38 -13.00 -23.08
N THR A 265 -1.15 -13.77 -22.36
CA THR A 265 -1.61 -15.11 -22.78
C THR A 265 -3.12 -15.16 -22.93
N TYR A 266 -3.84 -15.35 -21.83
CA TYR A 266 -5.29 -15.50 -21.83
C TYR A 266 -6.02 -14.26 -22.36
N ALA A 267 -5.68 -13.05 -21.88
CA ALA A 267 -6.32 -11.84 -22.38
C ALA A 267 -5.98 -11.54 -23.85
N GLU A 268 -4.76 -11.85 -24.29
CA GLU A 268 -4.39 -11.73 -25.71
C GLU A 268 -5.18 -12.70 -26.58
N SER A 269 -5.38 -13.95 -26.14
CA SER A 269 -6.21 -14.93 -26.85
C SER A 269 -7.66 -14.50 -27.01
N LEU A 270 -8.16 -13.65 -26.12
CA LEU A 270 -9.50 -13.04 -26.19
C LEU A 270 -9.53 -11.76 -27.05
N GLY A 271 -8.41 -11.36 -27.66
CA GLY A 271 -8.32 -10.14 -28.48
C GLY A 271 -8.42 -8.83 -27.67
N LEU A 272 -8.00 -8.83 -26.40
CA LEU A 272 -8.14 -7.71 -25.48
C LEU A 272 -6.93 -6.76 -25.46
N LYS A 273 -5.84 -7.11 -26.11
CA LYS A 273 -4.66 -6.25 -26.22
C LYS A 273 -5.01 -4.90 -26.87
N GLY A 274 -4.57 -3.82 -26.25
CA GLY A 274 -4.88 -2.46 -26.68
C GLY A 274 -6.30 -1.96 -26.31
N LYS A 275 -7.11 -2.80 -25.67
CA LYS A 275 -8.46 -2.45 -25.22
C LYS A 275 -8.59 -2.30 -23.70
N ILE A 276 -7.76 -3.01 -22.94
CA ILE A 276 -7.75 -2.99 -21.47
C ILE A 276 -6.33 -2.79 -20.93
N CYS A 277 -6.19 -2.41 -19.67
CA CYS A 277 -4.97 -2.45 -18.87
C CYS A 277 -3.79 -1.63 -19.42
N GLN A 278 -4.04 -0.48 -20.07
CA GLN A 278 -2.97 0.32 -20.68
C GLN A 278 -2.26 1.25 -19.70
N HIS A 279 -2.95 1.79 -18.70
CA HIS A 279 -2.42 2.84 -17.82
C HIS A 279 -2.56 2.45 -16.34
N TRP A 280 -1.45 2.44 -15.62
CA TRP A 280 -1.38 1.90 -14.28
C TRP A 280 -0.90 2.94 -13.26
N ALA A 281 -1.48 2.91 -12.07
CA ALA A 281 -0.97 3.62 -10.90
C ALA A 281 -0.70 2.59 -9.80
N LEU A 282 0.55 2.15 -9.63
CA LEU A 282 0.93 1.11 -8.65
C LEU A 282 2.43 1.14 -8.36
N ASN A 283 2.86 0.39 -7.35
CA ASN A 283 4.26 0.01 -7.23
C ASN A 283 4.59 -1.06 -8.28
N PRO A 284 5.43 -0.76 -9.29
CA PRO A 284 5.80 -1.75 -10.27
C PRO A 284 6.59 -2.87 -9.61
N HIS A 285 6.12 -4.08 -9.83
CA HIS A 285 6.74 -5.30 -9.35
C HIS A 285 7.01 -6.26 -10.53
N PRO A 286 7.89 -7.26 -10.33
CA PRO A 286 8.38 -8.06 -11.45
C PRO A 286 7.31 -8.80 -12.25
N ALA A 287 6.19 -9.19 -11.62
CA ALA A 287 5.11 -9.90 -12.33
C ALA A 287 4.47 -9.06 -13.46
N LEU A 288 4.62 -7.73 -13.41
CA LEU A 288 4.12 -6.84 -14.48
C LEU A 288 5.00 -6.84 -15.74
N ILE A 289 6.27 -7.29 -15.65
CA ILE A 289 7.23 -7.26 -16.76
C ILE A 289 6.68 -7.93 -18.04
N PRO A 290 6.12 -9.15 -18.00
CA PRO A 290 5.57 -9.76 -19.22
C PRO A 290 4.47 -8.93 -19.89
N ALA A 291 3.60 -8.27 -19.12
CA ALA A 291 2.54 -7.42 -19.64
C ALA A 291 3.09 -6.13 -20.27
N ILE A 292 4.19 -5.59 -19.74
CA ILE A 292 4.91 -4.45 -20.33
C ILE A 292 5.58 -4.87 -21.64
N GLU A 293 6.36 -5.95 -21.64
CA GLU A 293 7.11 -6.41 -22.81
C GLU A 293 6.20 -6.89 -23.95
N SER A 294 5.04 -7.44 -23.62
CA SER A 294 4.01 -7.81 -24.61
C SER A 294 3.22 -6.62 -25.16
N GLY A 295 3.42 -5.40 -24.61
CA GLY A 295 2.76 -4.17 -25.08
C GLY A 295 1.31 -3.99 -24.61
N PHE A 296 0.87 -4.69 -23.57
CA PHE A 296 -0.41 -4.37 -22.87
C PHE A 296 -0.30 -3.06 -22.12
N VAL A 297 0.80 -2.83 -21.42
CA VAL A 297 1.02 -1.66 -20.57
C VAL A 297 1.72 -0.55 -21.35
N LYS A 298 1.14 0.64 -21.36
CA LYS A 298 1.67 1.84 -22.04
C LYS A 298 2.27 2.85 -21.07
N SER A 299 1.76 2.92 -19.85
CA SER A 299 2.30 3.83 -18.85
C SER A 299 2.11 3.33 -17.43
N VAL A 300 3.08 3.60 -16.59
CA VAL A 300 3.05 3.31 -15.15
C VAL A 300 3.39 4.58 -14.40
N HIS A 301 2.42 5.07 -13.59
CA HIS A 301 2.65 6.09 -12.60
C HIS A 301 2.93 5.41 -11.26
N SER A 302 4.13 5.54 -10.75
CA SER A 302 4.64 4.72 -9.66
C SER A 302 4.60 5.41 -8.31
N PHE A 303 4.42 4.61 -7.25
CA PHE A 303 4.61 5.02 -5.85
C PHE A 303 6.05 4.84 -5.37
N GLY A 304 6.82 4.05 -6.03
CA GLY A 304 8.13 3.51 -5.76
C GLY A 304 8.34 2.28 -6.64
N SER A 305 9.38 1.48 -6.40
CA SER A 305 9.60 0.23 -7.15
C SER A 305 10.00 -0.91 -6.22
N GLU A 306 9.94 -2.13 -6.72
CA GLU A 306 10.49 -3.31 -6.04
C GLU A 306 12.00 -3.37 -6.23
N LEU A 307 12.71 -3.92 -5.23
CA LEU A 307 14.15 -4.13 -5.26
C LEU A 307 14.57 -4.99 -6.45
N GLY A 308 15.55 -4.51 -7.21
CA GLY A 308 16.07 -5.17 -8.40
C GLY A 308 15.40 -4.74 -9.71
N MET A 309 14.41 -3.86 -9.65
CA MET A 309 13.72 -3.30 -10.83
C MET A 309 14.43 -2.07 -11.42
N GLU A 310 15.42 -1.52 -10.74
CA GLU A 310 16.00 -0.20 -11.04
C GLU A 310 16.54 -0.10 -12.47
N LYS A 311 17.31 -1.11 -12.92
CA LYS A 311 17.84 -1.15 -14.29
C LYS A 311 16.76 -1.33 -15.34
N TYR A 312 15.75 -2.16 -15.05
CA TYR A 312 14.63 -2.38 -15.95
C TYR A 312 13.82 -1.09 -16.13
N ILE A 313 13.49 -0.41 -15.02
CA ILE A 313 12.75 0.84 -15.05
C ILE A 313 13.53 1.92 -15.81
N ALA A 314 14.84 2.08 -15.54
CA ALA A 314 15.69 3.04 -16.23
C ALA A 314 15.75 2.80 -17.76
N ALA A 315 15.68 1.54 -18.20
CA ALA A 315 15.67 1.17 -19.61
C ALA A 315 14.30 1.37 -20.29
N ARG A 316 13.22 1.56 -19.52
CA ARG A 316 11.84 1.65 -20.02
C ARG A 316 11.22 3.02 -19.74
N GLY A 317 11.97 4.11 -20.06
CA GLY A 317 11.45 5.49 -19.99
C GLY A 317 10.26 5.78 -20.93
N ASP A 318 9.97 4.86 -21.86
CA ASP A 318 8.76 4.85 -22.68
C ASP A 318 7.49 4.46 -21.89
N VAL A 319 7.64 3.75 -20.78
CA VAL A 319 6.55 3.24 -19.92
C VAL A 319 6.55 3.93 -18.56
N PHE A 320 7.73 4.11 -17.94
CA PHE A 320 7.87 4.68 -16.60
C PHE A 320 8.23 6.17 -16.67
N PHE A 321 7.64 6.95 -15.77
CA PHE A 321 8.03 8.34 -15.60
C PHE A 321 9.37 8.41 -14.85
N THR A 322 10.45 8.62 -15.60
CA THR A 322 11.82 8.69 -15.08
C THR A 322 12.44 10.06 -15.27
N GLY A 323 13.46 10.39 -14.45
CA GLY A 323 14.33 11.54 -14.67
C GLY A 323 15.37 11.28 -15.76
N ALA A 324 16.14 12.32 -16.13
CA ALA A 324 17.23 12.22 -17.10
C ALA A 324 18.35 11.25 -16.65
N ASP A 325 18.48 11.02 -15.37
CA ASP A 325 19.38 10.05 -14.73
C ASP A 325 18.84 8.61 -14.71
N GLY A 326 17.66 8.37 -15.31
CA GLY A 326 16.96 7.07 -15.29
C GLY A 326 16.28 6.73 -13.97
N SER A 327 16.41 7.57 -12.95
CA SER A 327 15.73 7.33 -11.67
C SER A 327 14.23 7.60 -11.77
N MET A 328 13.45 6.85 -11.01
CA MET A 328 12.01 7.02 -10.97
C MET A 328 11.63 8.35 -10.31
N ARG A 329 10.76 9.11 -10.97
CA ARG A 329 10.17 10.35 -10.46
C ARG A 329 8.84 10.06 -9.76
N SER A 330 8.84 9.09 -8.88
CA SER A 330 7.64 8.77 -8.11
C SER A 330 7.46 9.75 -6.95
N ASN A 331 6.22 10.09 -6.70
CA ASN A 331 5.81 10.75 -5.47
C ASN A 331 4.57 10.03 -4.97
N ARG A 332 4.67 9.43 -3.80
CA ARG A 332 3.60 8.57 -3.29
C ARG A 332 2.28 9.32 -3.11
N ALA A 333 2.31 10.56 -2.64
CA ALA A 333 1.09 11.36 -2.48
C ALA A 333 0.39 11.62 -3.83
N PHE A 334 1.14 12.00 -4.86
CA PHE A 334 0.57 12.21 -6.19
C PHE A 334 0.07 10.92 -6.83
N SER A 335 0.80 9.82 -6.68
CA SER A 335 0.38 8.51 -7.20
C SER A 335 -0.89 8.01 -6.52
N GLN A 336 -1.01 8.21 -5.20
CA GLN A 336 -2.23 7.88 -4.46
C GLN A 336 -3.41 8.76 -4.89
N THR A 337 -3.16 10.05 -5.16
CA THR A 337 -4.18 10.98 -5.70
C THR A 337 -4.60 10.57 -7.12
N ALA A 338 -3.66 10.16 -7.98
CA ALA A 338 -3.97 9.63 -9.30
C ALA A 338 -4.83 8.36 -9.21
N GLY A 339 -4.49 7.45 -8.30
CA GLY A 339 -5.30 6.26 -8.05
C GLY A 339 -6.72 6.57 -7.58
N LEU A 340 -6.90 7.57 -6.72
CA LEU A 340 -8.21 7.99 -6.24
C LEU A 340 -9.07 8.59 -7.36
N TYR A 341 -8.53 9.52 -8.16
CA TYR A 341 -9.31 10.32 -9.08
C TYR A 341 -9.19 9.92 -10.56
N ALA A 342 -8.08 9.30 -10.99
CA ALA A 342 -7.84 9.01 -12.39
C ALA A 342 -8.03 7.54 -12.78
N CYS A 343 -7.92 6.60 -11.85
CA CYS A 343 -8.17 5.19 -12.12
C CYS A 343 -9.67 4.89 -12.24
N ASP A 344 -10.00 3.99 -13.17
CA ASP A 344 -11.37 3.50 -13.40
C ASP A 344 -11.69 2.34 -12.48
N MET A 345 -10.65 1.62 -12.07
CA MET A 345 -10.78 0.44 -11.23
C MET A 345 -9.63 0.33 -10.21
N PHE A 346 -10.00 -0.15 -9.03
CA PHE A 346 -9.11 -0.77 -8.06
C PHE A 346 -9.55 -2.22 -7.87
N ILE A 347 -8.60 -3.14 -7.86
CA ILE A 347 -8.80 -4.51 -7.43
C ILE A 347 -7.73 -4.88 -6.41
N GLY A 348 -8.11 -5.48 -5.31
CA GLY A 348 -7.18 -5.90 -4.26
C GLY A 348 -7.75 -6.96 -3.35
N SER A 349 -6.84 -7.64 -2.65
CA SER A 349 -7.17 -8.68 -1.69
C SER A 349 -7.49 -8.09 -0.31
N THR A 350 -8.25 -8.84 0.48
CA THR A 350 -8.59 -8.50 1.86
C THR A 350 -8.50 -9.75 2.74
N LEU A 351 -8.58 -9.58 4.06
CA LEU A 351 -8.61 -10.71 4.98
C LEU A 351 -10.03 -11.11 5.37
N GLN A 352 -10.94 -10.14 5.46
CA GLN A 352 -12.34 -10.39 5.79
C GLN A 352 -13.27 -9.48 5.00
N VAL A 353 -14.44 -10.00 4.65
CA VAL A 353 -15.58 -9.31 4.05
C VAL A 353 -16.84 -9.65 4.86
N ASP A 354 -17.64 -8.64 5.23
CA ASP A 354 -18.91 -8.85 5.92
C ASP A 354 -20.12 -8.86 4.96
N LEU A 355 -21.31 -9.02 5.53
CA LEU A 355 -22.57 -9.10 4.77
C LEU A 355 -22.97 -7.80 4.07
N GLN A 356 -22.44 -6.67 4.48
CA GLN A 356 -22.65 -5.38 3.80
C GLN A 356 -21.59 -5.12 2.72
N GLY A 357 -20.56 -5.98 2.63
CA GLY A 357 -19.43 -5.82 1.72
C GLY A 357 -18.31 -4.93 2.27
N ASN A 358 -18.36 -4.56 3.55
CA ASN A 358 -17.22 -3.92 4.19
C ASN A 358 -16.06 -4.92 4.27
N SER A 359 -14.83 -4.43 4.11
CA SER A 359 -13.64 -5.27 4.18
C SER A 359 -12.61 -4.73 5.14
N SER A 360 -11.80 -5.63 5.71
CA SER A 360 -10.69 -5.26 6.57
C SER A 360 -9.54 -6.24 6.46
N THR A 361 -8.32 -5.70 6.55
CA THR A 361 -7.06 -6.43 6.74
C THR A 361 -6.52 -6.29 8.15
N ALA A 362 -7.34 -5.79 9.06
CA ALA A 362 -7.09 -5.76 10.49
C ALA A 362 -8.00 -6.80 11.18
N THR A 363 -7.41 -7.93 11.56
CA THR A 363 -8.06 -9.06 12.22
C THR A 363 -7.46 -9.29 13.60
N ARG A 364 -8.08 -10.14 14.42
CA ARG A 364 -7.60 -10.46 15.78
C ARG A 364 -6.18 -10.99 15.85
N ASP A 365 -5.81 -11.78 14.86
CA ASP A 365 -4.53 -12.48 14.75
C ASP A 365 -3.50 -11.76 13.89
N ARG A 366 -3.93 -10.76 13.11
CA ARG A 366 -3.08 -10.07 12.15
C ARG A 366 -3.59 -8.65 11.88
N ILE A 367 -2.78 -7.65 12.16
CA ILE A 367 -3.06 -6.26 11.84
C ILE A 367 -2.16 -5.84 10.69
N ALA A 368 -2.57 -6.15 9.44
CA ALA A 368 -1.76 -5.84 8.26
C ALA A 368 -1.78 -4.34 7.89
N GLY A 369 -2.80 -3.62 8.36
CA GLY A 369 -3.03 -2.22 7.96
C GLY A 369 -3.64 -2.13 6.55
N PHE A 370 -3.77 -0.92 6.05
CA PHE A 370 -4.56 -0.62 4.85
C PHE A 370 -3.73 -0.22 3.64
N GLY A 371 -2.58 0.41 3.86
CA GLY A 371 -1.77 0.95 2.78
C GLY A 371 -2.54 1.97 1.94
N GLY A 372 -2.54 1.80 0.63
CA GLY A 372 -3.28 2.65 -0.30
C GLY A 372 -4.71 2.20 -0.58
N ALA A 373 -5.13 1.03 -0.09
CA ALA A 373 -6.42 0.43 -0.46
C ALA A 373 -7.64 1.31 -0.18
N PRO A 374 -7.78 2.04 0.96
CA PRO A 374 -8.95 2.87 1.18
C PRO A 374 -9.13 3.99 0.16
N ASN A 375 -8.07 4.70 -0.21
CA ASN A 375 -8.21 5.76 -1.23
C ASN A 375 -8.23 5.22 -2.66
N MET A 376 -7.52 4.13 -2.94
CA MET A 376 -7.62 3.44 -4.23
C MET A 376 -8.99 2.80 -4.43
N GLY A 377 -9.55 2.20 -3.39
CA GLY A 377 -10.85 1.54 -3.34
C GLY A 377 -12.01 2.46 -2.93
N SER A 378 -11.89 3.77 -3.07
CA SER A 378 -12.97 4.72 -2.85
C SER A 378 -13.55 5.22 -4.17
N ASP A 379 -14.89 5.29 -4.23
CA ASP A 379 -15.61 5.93 -5.33
C ASP A 379 -15.67 7.45 -5.12
N ALA A 380 -14.60 8.13 -5.48
CA ALA A 380 -14.41 9.56 -5.22
C ALA A 380 -15.52 10.42 -5.87
N ARG A 381 -16.48 10.87 -5.07
CA ARG A 381 -17.59 11.74 -5.52
C ARG A 381 -17.11 13.08 -6.10
N GLY A 382 -15.88 13.49 -5.79
CA GLY A 382 -15.21 14.65 -6.35
C GLY A 382 -14.73 14.51 -7.80
N ARG A 383 -14.66 13.30 -8.34
CA ARG A 383 -14.27 13.05 -9.73
C ARG A 383 -15.25 13.67 -10.71
N ARG A 384 -14.73 14.33 -11.76
CA ARG A 384 -15.54 15.00 -12.80
C ARG A 384 -15.23 14.53 -14.21
N HIS A 385 -13.98 14.10 -14.51
CA HIS A 385 -13.68 13.56 -15.83
C HIS A 385 -14.26 12.15 -15.97
N ALA A 386 -14.74 11.85 -17.17
CA ALA A 386 -15.41 10.60 -17.48
C ALA A 386 -14.50 9.63 -18.25
N SER A 387 -14.75 8.34 -18.07
CA SER A 387 -14.25 7.26 -18.92
C SER A 387 -15.41 6.28 -19.17
N ASP A 388 -15.29 5.46 -20.22
CA ASP A 388 -16.37 4.52 -20.58
C ASP A 388 -16.69 3.55 -19.44
N ALA A 389 -15.66 3.02 -18.79
CA ALA A 389 -15.82 2.14 -17.64
C ALA A 389 -16.56 2.83 -16.48
N TRP A 390 -16.19 4.07 -16.15
CA TRP A 390 -16.79 4.85 -15.08
C TRP A 390 -18.25 5.23 -15.37
N ILE A 391 -18.55 5.59 -16.64
CA ILE A 391 -19.91 5.88 -17.09
C ILE A 391 -20.76 4.61 -17.03
N LYS A 392 -20.29 3.50 -17.59
CA LYS A 392 -21.01 2.21 -17.61
C LYS A 392 -21.33 1.72 -16.20
N ALA A 393 -20.37 1.75 -15.29
CA ALA A 393 -20.59 1.39 -13.90
C ALA A 393 -21.63 2.29 -13.21
N GLY A 394 -21.61 3.59 -13.51
CA GLY A 394 -22.61 4.54 -13.02
C GLY A 394 -24.02 4.27 -13.55
N GLN A 395 -24.14 3.92 -14.82
CA GLN A 395 -25.43 3.54 -15.42
C GLN A 395 -26.03 2.29 -14.76
N GLN A 396 -25.21 1.30 -14.45
CA GLN A 396 -25.65 0.09 -13.74
C GLN A 396 -26.09 0.38 -12.30
N ALA A 397 -25.39 1.27 -11.61
CA ALA A 397 -25.70 1.64 -10.23
C ALA A 397 -26.88 2.62 -10.09
N ALA A 398 -27.29 3.29 -11.17
CA ALA A 398 -28.30 4.35 -11.14
C ALA A 398 -29.65 3.86 -10.63
N ARG A 399 -30.29 4.66 -9.78
CA ARG A 399 -31.66 4.46 -9.31
C ARG A 399 -32.59 5.50 -9.93
N PRO A 400 -33.88 5.16 -10.15
CA PRO A 400 -34.85 6.13 -10.63
C PRO A 400 -34.88 7.40 -9.76
N GLY A 401 -34.75 8.59 -10.39
CA GLY A 401 -34.79 9.87 -9.70
C GLY A 401 -33.47 10.35 -9.11
N GLU A 402 -32.40 9.54 -9.14
CA GLU A 402 -31.07 9.98 -8.72
C GLU A 402 -30.39 10.83 -9.79
N MET A 403 -29.52 11.76 -9.35
CA MET A 403 -28.66 12.52 -10.25
C MET A 403 -27.68 11.56 -10.94
N PRO A 404 -27.64 11.49 -12.28
CA PRO A 404 -26.71 10.61 -12.98
C PRO A 404 -25.26 10.97 -12.66
N ARG A 405 -24.47 9.95 -12.29
CA ARG A 405 -23.02 10.06 -12.11
C ARG A 405 -22.34 8.75 -12.50
N GLY A 406 -21.07 8.80 -12.81
CA GLY A 406 -20.30 7.57 -12.95
C GLY A 406 -19.93 6.95 -11.59
N ARG A 407 -19.44 5.73 -11.65
CA ARG A 407 -18.94 4.96 -10.49
C ARG A 407 -17.57 4.39 -10.80
N LYS A 408 -16.67 4.46 -9.83
CA LYS A 408 -15.41 3.72 -9.88
C LYS A 408 -15.68 2.24 -9.61
N LEU A 409 -14.99 1.37 -10.32
CA LEU A 409 -14.99 -0.06 -10.03
C LEU A 409 -14.05 -0.33 -8.85
N VAL A 410 -14.60 -0.93 -7.81
CA VAL A 410 -13.86 -1.34 -6.62
C VAL A 410 -14.13 -2.82 -6.41
N VAL A 411 -13.10 -3.63 -6.64
CA VAL A 411 -13.21 -5.09 -6.63
C VAL A 411 -12.47 -5.66 -5.43
N GLN A 412 -13.19 -6.37 -4.57
CA GLN A 412 -12.59 -7.20 -3.52
C GLN A 412 -12.40 -8.61 -4.08
N MET A 413 -11.14 -9.01 -4.25
CA MET A 413 -10.75 -10.32 -4.75
C MET A 413 -10.19 -11.14 -3.59
N VAL A 414 -10.85 -12.26 -3.25
CA VAL A 414 -10.52 -13.02 -2.05
C VAL A 414 -10.95 -14.47 -2.19
N GLU A 415 -10.06 -15.41 -1.85
CA GLU A 415 -10.45 -16.82 -1.69
C GLU A 415 -11.40 -16.95 -0.49
N THR A 416 -12.38 -17.85 -0.57
CA THR A 416 -13.40 -18.02 0.48
C THR A 416 -12.80 -18.44 1.82
N PHE A 417 -11.68 -19.16 1.79
CA PHE A 417 -10.90 -19.52 2.97
C PHE A 417 -9.45 -19.06 2.82
N ARG A 418 -8.92 -18.51 3.90
CA ARG A 418 -7.50 -18.13 4.03
C ARG A 418 -6.66 -19.29 4.60
N GLU A 419 -5.39 -19.03 4.85
CA GLU A 419 -4.49 -19.93 5.57
C GLU A 419 -5.17 -20.52 6.82
N HIS A 420 -4.88 -21.79 7.12
CA HIS A 420 -5.47 -22.52 8.24
C HIS A 420 -7.01 -22.62 8.23
N MET A 421 -7.62 -22.58 7.05
CA MET A 421 -9.07 -22.65 6.87
C MET A 421 -9.85 -21.53 7.59
N ALA A 422 -9.21 -20.39 7.83
CA ALA A 422 -9.90 -19.24 8.38
C ALA A 422 -10.85 -18.64 7.32
N PRO A 423 -12.16 -18.48 7.62
CA PRO A 423 -13.10 -17.95 6.63
C PRO A 423 -12.79 -16.48 6.35
N ALA A 424 -12.82 -16.11 5.06
CA ALA A 424 -12.73 -14.72 4.64
C ALA A 424 -14.09 -14.01 4.72
N PHE A 425 -15.19 -14.75 4.62
CA PHE A 425 -16.54 -14.21 4.75
C PHE A 425 -17.07 -14.43 6.16
N VAL A 426 -17.45 -13.32 6.81
CA VAL A 426 -17.91 -13.29 8.21
C VAL A 426 -19.19 -12.46 8.36
N GLU A 427 -20.01 -12.73 9.37
CA GLU A 427 -21.20 -11.92 9.63
C GLU A 427 -20.79 -10.53 10.18
N ARG A 428 -19.70 -10.47 10.93
CA ARG A 428 -19.16 -9.25 11.51
C ARG A 428 -17.64 -9.27 11.46
N LEU A 429 -17.02 -8.20 10.97
CA LEU A 429 -15.56 -8.06 10.91
C LEU A 429 -14.92 -8.11 12.30
N ASP A 430 -13.77 -8.76 12.43
CA ASP A 430 -12.93 -8.71 13.64
C ASP A 430 -12.52 -7.27 14.03
N ALA A 431 -12.59 -6.36 13.08
CA ALA A 431 -12.31 -4.94 13.26
C ALA A 431 -13.07 -4.30 14.41
N TRP A 432 -14.29 -4.79 14.74
CA TRP A 432 -15.07 -4.33 15.89
C TRP A 432 -14.39 -4.66 17.21
N GLU A 433 -13.97 -5.91 17.38
CA GLU A 433 -13.28 -6.34 18.60
C GLU A 433 -11.90 -5.67 18.71
N LEU A 434 -11.23 -5.47 17.58
CA LEU A 434 -9.96 -4.77 17.54
C LEU A 434 -10.10 -3.30 17.99
N ALA A 435 -11.17 -2.62 17.56
CA ALA A 435 -11.44 -1.26 18.02
C ALA A 435 -11.60 -1.18 19.54
N GLU A 436 -12.35 -2.11 20.12
CA GLU A 436 -12.53 -2.20 21.59
C GLU A 436 -11.19 -2.44 22.31
N ARG A 437 -10.36 -3.38 21.81
CA ARG A 437 -9.06 -3.71 22.42
C ARG A 437 -8.03 -2.59 22.31
N ALA A 438 -8.02 -1.88 21.20
CA ALA A 438 -7.03 -0.83 20.90
C ALA A 438 -7.52 0.57 21.30
N ASP A 439 -8.69 0.68 21.96
CA ASP A 439 -9.34 1.96 22.31
C ASP A 439 -9.49 2.90 21.09
N MET A 440 -9.89 2.31 19.96
CA MET A 440 -10.12 3.06 18.74
C MET A 440 -11.56 3.59 18.70
N PRO A 441 -11.78 4.85 18.27
CA PRO A 441 -13.13 5.44 18.27
C PRO A 441 -14.06 4.78 17.24
N LEU A 442 -13.51 4.14 16.21
CA LEU A 442 -14.24 3.44 15.15
C LEU A 442 -13.52 2.14 14.76
N PRO A 443 -14.27 1.10 14.33
CA PRO A 443 -13.68 -0.10 13.78
C PRO A 443 -12.80 0.22 12.57
N PRO A 444 -11.59 -0.36 12.46
CA PRO A 444 -10.71 -0.17 11.31
C PRO A 444 -11.24 -0.91 10.08
N VAL A 445 -12.12 -0.27 9.33
CA VAL A 445 -12.64 -0.74 8.05
C VAL A 445 -11.74 -0.24 6.93
N MET A 446 -11.22 -1.16 6.11
CA MET A 446 -10.33 -0.82 5.00
C MET A 446 -11.11 -0.20 3.83
N ILE A 447 -12.15 -0.88 3.37
CA ILE A 447 -13.05 -0.38 2.32
C ILE A 447 -14.48 -0.57 2.77
N TYR A 448 -15.25 0.51 2.77
CA TYR A 448 -16.67 0.45 3.08
C TYR A 448 -17.47 -0.19 1.96
N GLY A 449 -18.47 -0.99 2.32
CA GLY A 449 -19.30 -1.70 1.36
C GLY A 449 -19.94 -0.82 0.31
N ASP A 450 -20.30 0.42 0.65
CA ASP A 450 -20.89 1.38 -0.29
C ASP A 450 -20.00 1.70 -1.48
N ASP A 451 -18.67 1.62 -1.29
CA ASP A 451 -17.70 1.84 -2.36
C ASP A 451 -17.49 0.57 -3.22
N VAL A 452 -17.70 -0.63 -2.65
CA VAL A 452 -17.46 -1.91 -3.33
C VAL A 452 -18.46 -2.12 -4.46
N SER A 453 -17.94 -2.33 -5.67
CA SER A 453 -18.73 -2.64 -6.86
C SER A 453 -18.85 -4.14 -7.13
N HIS A 454 -17.80 -4.90 -6.84
CA HIS A 454 -17.75 -6.33 -7.10
C HIS A 454 -17.03 -7.08 -5.97
N VAL A 455 -17.52 -8.28 -5.69
CA VAL A 455 -16.81 -9.28 -4.89
C VAL A 455 -16.50 -10.47 -5.81
N LEU A 456 -15.24 -10.86 -5.90
CA LEU A 456 -14.73 -11.93 -6.74
C LEU A 456 -14.08 -12.99 -5.86
N THR A 457 -14.53 -14.22 -6.01
CA THR A 457 -13.99 -15.41 -5.35
C THR A 457 -13.79 -16.54 -6.37
N GLU A 458 -13.26 -17.66 -5.94
CA GLU A 458 -13.19 -18.89 -6.76
C GLU A 458 -14.59 -19.43 -7.15
N GLU A 459 -15.65 -19.07 -6.42
CA GLU A 459 -17.03 -19.47 -6.69
C GLU A 459 -17.70 -18.62 -7.78
N GLY A 460 -17.25 -17.37 -7.96
CA GLY A 460 -17.82 -16.45 -8.94
C GLY A 460 -17.63 -14.99 -8.63
N ILE A 461 -18.35 -14.16 -9.40
CA ILE A 461 -18.40 -12.71 -9.28
C ILE A 461 -19.78 -12.29 -8.79
N ALA A 462 -19.86 -11.49 -7.73
CA ALA A 462 -21.05 -10.75 -7.33
C ALA A 462 -20.92 -9.29 -7.78
N ASN A 463 -21.71 -8.85 -8.74
CA ASN A 463 -21.81 -7.47 -9.20
C ASN A 463 -22.81 -6.70 -8.34
N LEU A 464 -22.31 -6.01 -7.34
CA LEU A 464 -23.13 -5.32 -6.35
C LEU A 464 -23.80 -4.04 -6.89
N LEU A 465 -23.37 -3.54 -8.05
CA LEU A 465 -24.01 -2.39 -8.73
C LEU A 465 -25.41 -2.74 -9.24
N LEU A 466 -25.66 -4.01 -9.55
CA LEU A 466 -26.94 -4.51 -10.07
C LEU A 466 -27.93 -4.90 -8.98
N CYS A 467 -27.53 -4.94 -7.71
CA CYS A 467 -28.41 -5.22 -6.57
C CYS A 467 -29.40 -4.07 -6.37
N ARG A 468 -30.67 -4.38 -6.20
CA ARG A 468 -31.77 -3.41 -6.07
C ARG A 468 -32.09 -3.05 -4.64
N THR A 469 -31.83 -4.00 -3.72
CA THR A 469 -32.09 -3.86 -2.28
C THR A 469 -30.90 -4.32 -1.45
N PRO A 470 -30.82 -3.92 -0.16
CA PRO A 470 -29.80 -4.43 0.76
C PRO A 470 -29.82 -5.98 0.87
N GLU A 471 -31.01 -6.59 0.83
CA GLU A 471 -31.19 -8.04 0.90
C GLU A 471 -30.59 -8.74 -0.34
N GLU A 472 -30.83 -8.20 -1.56
CA GLU A 472 -30.19 -8.70 -2.77
C GLU A 472 -28.66 -8.62 -2.67
N ARG A 473 -28.14 -7.51 -2.12
CA ARG A 473 -26.70 -7.31 -1.91
C ARG A 473 -26.11 -8.34 -0.95
N GLU A 474 -26.77 -8.57 0.18
CA GLU A 474 -26.37 -9.61 1.14
C GLU A 474 -26.37 -10.99 0.47
N GLN A 475 -27.45 -11.34 -0.25
CA GLN A 475 -27.55 -12.64 -0.91
C GLN A 475 -26.57 -12.79 -2.07
N ALA A 476 -26.20 -11.72 -2.78
CA ALA A 476 -25.14 -11.74 -3.77
C ALA A 476 -23.78 -12.08 -3.15
N ILE A 477 -23.45 -11.47 -1.99
CA ILE A 477 -22.23 -11.78 -1.23
C ILE A 477 -22.26 -13.23 -0.73
N ARG A 478 -23.37 -13.68 -0.13
CA ARG A 478 -23.55 -15.07 0.31
C ARG A 478 -23.40 -16.07 -0.85
N GLY A 479 -23.85 -15.69 -2.05
CA GLY A 479 -23.81 -16.52 -3.27
C GLY A 479 -22.40 -16.84 -3.75
N VAL A 480 -21.41 -15.99 -3.43
CA VAL A 480 -19.99 -16.18 -3.78
C VAL A 480 -19.10 -16.51 -2.59
N ALA A 481 -19.66 -16.64 -1.39
CA ALA A 481 -18.92 -16.93 -0.15
C ALA A 481 -18.63 -18.43 0.09
N GLY A 482 -18.91 -19.28 -0.89
CA GLY A 482 -18.57 -20.71 -0.91
C GLY A 482 -19.17 -21.49 0.27
N TYR A 483 -18.33 -22.29 0.91
CA TYR A 483 -18.69 -23.15 2.05
C TYR A 483 -18.41 -22.50 3.42
N THR A 484 -18.16 -21.22 3.49
CA THR A 484 -18.12 -20.49 4.77
C THR A 484 -19.50 -20.51 5.44
N ALA A 485 -19.57 -20.23 6.75
CA ALA A 485 -20.86 -20.11 7.45
C ALA A 485 -21.78 -19.08 6.78
N VAL A 486 -21.22 -17.96 6.30
CA VAL A 486 -21.94 -16.94 5.52
C VAL A 486 -22.51 -17.53 4.23
N GLY A 487 -21.71 -18.25 3.45
CA GLY A 487 -22.14 -18.86 2.18
C GLY A 487 -23.16 -19.97 2.38
N LEU A 488 -23.07 -20.77 3.44
CA LEU A 488 -24.03 -21.81 3.76
C LEU A 488 -25.40 -21.24 4.17
N GLY A 489 -25.44 -20.02 4.71
CA GLY A 489 -26.66 -19.30 5.08
C GLY A 489 -27.40 -18.63 3.90
N ARG A 490 -27.02 -18.90 2.64
CA ARG A 490 -27.67 -18.29 1.45
C ARG A 490 -29.10 -18.80 1.24
N ASP A 491 -29.98 -17.91 0.81
CA ASP A 491 -31.26 -18.28 0.19
C ASP A 491 -31.01 -18.76 -1.26
N ARG A 492 -31.18 -20.05 -1.49
CA ARG A 492 -30.89 -20.67 -2.80
C ARG A 492 -31.76 -20.12 -3.92
N ALA A 493 -33.05 -19.87 -3.65
CA ALA A 493 -33.97 -19.37 -4.68
C ALA A 493 -33.60 -17.92 -5.06
N MET A 494 -33.27 -17.08 -4.09
CA MET A 494 -32.84 -15.73 -4.36
C MET A 494 -31.48 -15.70 -5.09
N VAL A 495 -30.51 -16.53 -4.70
CA VAL A 495 -29.21 -16.62 -5.36
C VAL A 495 -29.36 -17.07 -6.83
N GLU A 496 -30.22 -18.04 -7.14
CA GLU A 496 -30.47 -18.41 -8.54
C GLU A 496 -31.15 -17.27 -9.31
N ASN A 497 -32.12 -16.56 -8.73
CA ASN A 497 -32.70 -15.37 -9.37
C ASN A 497 -31.65 -14.30 -9.65
N LEU A 498 -30.71 -14.05 -8.70
CA LEU A 498 -29.62 -13.12 -8.89
C LEU A 498 -28.66 -13.57 -10.00
N ARG A 499 -28.43 -14.88 -10.14
CA ARG A 499 -27.64 -15.47 -11.23
C ARG A 499 -28.34 -15.27 -12.58
N ASP A 500 -29.64 -15.58 -12.69
CA ASP A 500 -30.42 -15.38 -13.90
C ASP A 500 -30.42 -13.91 -14.39
N ARG A 501 -30.30 -13.00 -13.47
CA ARG A 501 -30.19 -11.53 -13.74
C ARG A 501 -28.76 -11.05 -13.99
N GLY A 502 -27.76 -11.90 -13.93
CA GLY A 502 -26.35 -11.56 -14.10
C GLY A 502 -25.75 -10.77 -12.94
N VAL A 503 -26.42 -10.72 -11.77
CA VAL A 503 -25.86 -10.14 -10.55
C VAL A 503 -24.75 -11.04 -10.00
N ILE A 504 -24.97 -12.35 -10.07
CA ILE A 504 -23.96 -13.37 -9.78
C ILE A 504 -23.57 -14.04 -11.10
N GLN A 505 -22.28 -14.20 -11.32
CA GLN A 505 -21.74 -14.91 -12.47
C GLN A 505 -20.73 -15.95 -11.99
N ARG A 506 -20.99 -17.22 -12.29
CA ARG A 506 -20.05 -18.33 -12.05
C ARG A 506 -19.11 -18.51 -13.23
N PRO A 507 -18.04 -19.31 -13.12
CA PRO A 507 -17.13 -19.57 -14.24
C PRO A 507 -17.83 -20.02 -15.52
N ASP A 508 -18.81 -20.93 -15.40
CA ASP A 508 -19.59 -21.44 -16.52
C ASP A 508 -20.48 -20.38 -17.19
N ASP A 509 -21.03 -19.44 -16.43
CA ASP A 509 -21.79 -18.30 -16.98
C ASP A 509 -20.90 -17.39 -17.84
N LEU A 510 -19.63 -17.32 -17.51
CA LEU A 510 -18.61 -16.61 -18.27
C LEU A 510 -18.01 -17.45 -19.40
N GLY A 511 -18.48 -18.71 -19.60
CA GLY A 511 -17.89 -19.65 -20.53
C GLY A 511 -16.43 -19.99 -20.20
N ILE A 512 -16.12 -20.10 -18.91
CA ILE A 512 -14.83 -20.54 -18.40
C ILE A 512 -15.00 -21.96 -17.87
N ASN A 513 -14.27 -22.92 -18.46
CA ASN A 513 -14.18 -24.24 -17.87
C ASN A 513 -13.14 -24.20 -16.75
N VAL A 514 -13.55 -24.56 -15.53
CA VAL A 514 -12.66 -24.54 -14.34
C VAL A 514 -11.39 -25.38 -14.55
N ARG A 515 -11.49 -26.47 -15.33
CA ARG A 515 -10.33 -27.33 -15.64
C ARG A 515 -9.28 -26.68 -16.53
N ASP A 516 -9.63 -25.60 -17.23
CA ASP A 516 -8.70 -24.84 -18.07
C ASP A 516 -7.86 -23.85 -17.24
N ALA A 517 -8.21 -23.63 -15.99
CA ALA A 517 -7.45 -22.80 -15.06
C ALA A 517 -6.15 -23.51 -14.64
N SER A 518 -5.15 -23.42 -15.50
CA SER A 518 -3.84 -24.04 -15.32
C SER A 518 -2.77 -22.97 -15.19
N ARG A 519 -1.78 -23.22 -14.37
CA ARG A 519 -0.55 -22.39 -14.27
C ARG A 519 0.22 -22.29 -15.60
N ASP A 520 -0.09 -23.17 -16.57
CA ASP A 520 0.49 -23.09 -17.92
C ASP A 520 0.04 -21.83 -18.69
N LEU A 521 -1.06 -21.21 -18.28
CA LEU A 521 -1.51 -19.91 -18.81
C LEU A 521 -0.68 -18.73 -18.35
N LEU A 522 0.11 -18.86 -17.26
CA LEU A 522 0.95 -17.78 -16.77
C LEU A 522 2.11 -17.52 -17.74
N ALA A 523 2.28 -16.27 -18.16
CA ALA A 523 3.38 -15.84 -19.05
C ALA A 523 4.78 -16.08 -18.43
N ALA A 524 4.87 -16.10 -17.12
CA ALA A 524 6.06 -16.48 -16.36
C ALA A 524 5.63 -17.38 -15.20
N ARG A 525 6.35 -18.49 -14.97
CA ARG A 525 6.04 -19.48 -13.93
C ARG A 525 7.08 -19.51 -12.82
N SER A 526 8.11 -18.68 -12.94
CA SER A 526 9.19 -18.56 -11.97
C SER A 526 9.81 -17.16 -12.01
N VAL A 527 10.53 -16.79 -10.97
CA VAL A 527 11.33 -15.55 -10.95
C VAL A 527 12.36 -15.55 -12.09
N LYS A 528 12.91 -16.72 -12.45
CA LYS A 528 13.84 -16.86 -13.58
C LYS A 528 13.21 -16.48 -14.91
N ASP A 529 11.94 -16.78 -15.12
CA ASP A 529 11.23 -16.38 -16.34
C ASP A 529 11.02 -14.86 -16.38
N LEU A 530 10.74 -14.22 -15.23
CA LEU A 530 10.66 -12.76 -15.15
C LEU A 530 11.99 -12.08 -15.52
N VAL A 531 13.13 -12.66 -15.09
CA VAL A 531 14.46 -12.20 -15.50
C VAL A 531 14.64 -12.32 -17.02
N ARG A 532 14.18 -13.43 -17.63
CA ARG A 532 14.24 -13.61 -19.09
C ARG A 532 13.37 -12.59 -19.83
N TRP A 533 12.13 -12.37 -19.36
CA TRP A 533 11.22 -11.39 -19.94
C TRP A 533 11.81 -9.97 -19.92
N SER A 534 12.55 -9.61 -18.88
CA SER A 534 13.22 -8.31 -18.76
C SER A 534 14.50 -8.18 -19.61
N GLY A 535 14.89 -9.21 -20.39
CA GLY A 535 16.19 -9.25 -21.06
C GLY A 535 17.38 -9.27 -20.09
N GLY A 536 17.20 -9.73 -18.84
CA GLY A 536 18.21 -9.76 -17.79
C GLY A 536 18.37 -8.46 -17.00
N LEU A 537 17.52 -7.46 -17.24
CA LEU A 537 17.57 -6.17 -16.53
C LEU A 537 16.96 -6.22 -15.12
N TYR A 538 16.01 -7.11 -14.87
CA TYR A 538 15.52 -7.39 -13.53
C TYR A 538 16.54 -8.24 -12.77
N ASP A 539 17.00 -7.73 -11.62
CA ASP A 539 18.02 -8.36 -10.77
C ASP A 539 17.43 -8.74 -9.41
N PRO A 540 16.75 -9.90 -9.30
CA PRO A 540 16.03 -10.27 -8.10
C PRO A 540 16.96 -10.42 -6.89
N PRO A 541 16.48 -10.13 -5.67
CA PRO A 541 17.23 -10.38 -4.44
C PRO A 541 17.71 -11.82 -4.34
N LYS A 542 18.89 -12.04 -3.75
CA LYS A 542 19.53 -13.38 -3.66
C LYS A 542 18.61 -14.46 -3.12
N ARG A 543 17.76 -14.14 -2.14
CA ARG A 543 16.82 -15.10 -1.52
C ARG A 543 15.78 -15.68 -2.51
N PHE A 544 15.55 -15.02 -3.65
CA PHE A 544 14.63 -15.50 -4.70
C PHE A 544 15.36 -16.20 -5.85
N ARG A 545 16.70 -16.32 -5.80
CA ARG A 545 17.50 -17.00 -6.82
C ARG A 545 17.74 -18.43 -6.39
N ASN A 546 16.94 -19.33 -6.90
CA ASN A 546 17.05 -20.77 -6.64
C ASN A 546 17.60 -21.56 -7.85
N TRP A 547 18.32 -20.87 -8.77
CA TRP A 547 18.91 -21.44 -9.99
C TRP A 547 20.37 -21.02 -10.16
#